data_7b32927eb761ea5df4e595d08b3df844
#
_entry.id   7b32927eb761ea5df4e595d08b3df844
#
_cell.length_a   1.000
_cell.length_b   1.000
_cell.length_c   1.000
_cell.angle_alpha   90.00
_cell.angle_beta   90.00
_cell.angle_gamma   90.00
#
_symmetry.space_group_name_H-M   'P 1'
#
loop_
_entity.id
_entity.type
_entity.pdbx_description
1 polymer ?
#
loop_
_entity_poly.entity_id
_entity_poly.type
_entity_poly.pdbx_seq_one_letter_code
_entity_poly.pdbx_strand_id
1 'polypeptide(L)'
;MRRVILAAAFLCGIASAGAVSDEQALEYGRQIYMDGVLPSGEPLKAIVNGDVEITGDFVVCGECHRKSGLGASEGQSVAPPVVGALLYEPFQLPTSRPPAPPVLRPAYDYDSLAVSIRDGVSSNGTVFGPLMPRYPLTDDEMRYLITYLESLDAGPDPGVTETHLHLATVIAGDVDPGASKAMLDVLEQFIEQKNTETRYESKRAESGPWHKDWMFKRYRKWELHTWELTGDASTWRKQLEEHYARTPVFAIVNGIAAGSWQPVHDYCEAAAIPCLFPTTRLPVADREDLYSVYLSKGIALEAEAIAHRVLRDEATQGDLLQVFDSGNAESAAAAARLNELLGERMQSVDVSVQDAVESDADTVIAWLDAARVNELPVSPAVLYLSGALLDGQEATLAGDKKAHAAVIYSTALPSEMPRLLARSTGWLRFKRIYAPEYKEVQANAYFSLKMLGGGLHATGMYFDRDFLIENIEHMVDNATYTSVYPNISLAPEQRFVSKGVRIGGFDDSGRLTAVVDWLVPDVQ
;
A
#
# COMPACT_ATOMS: atom_id res chain seq x y z
N MET A 1 12.92 -63.40 59.09
CA MET A 1 12.99 -61.94 58.95
C MET A 1 14.10 -61.60 57.97
N ARG A 2 13.75 -61.36 56.67
CA ARG A 2 14.70 -60.91 55.66
C ARG A 2 14.24 -59.51 55.21
N ARG A 3 15.05 -58.51 55.48
CA ARG A 3 14.84 -57.14 55.04
C ARG A 3 15.25 -57.01 53.55
N VAL A 4 14.31 -56.64 52.71
CA VAL A 4 14.57 -56.25 51.28
C VAL A 4 14.83 -54.75 51.26
N ILE A 5 16.02 -54.37 50.85
CA ILE A 5 16.37 -52.94 50.58
C ILE A 5 16.06 -52.69 49.14
N LEU A 6 15.04 -51.82 48.89
CA LEU A 6 14.79 -51.28 47.57
C LEU A 6 15.75 -50.08 47.32
N ALA A 7 16.64 -50.22 46.35
CA ALA A 7 17.44 -49.11 45.83
C ALA A 7 16.62 -48.39 44.73
N ALA A 8 16.23 -47.17 45.00
CA ALA A 8 15.63 -46.30 43.98
C ALA A 8 16.76 -45.70 43.12
N ALA A 9 16.85 -46.11 41.86
CA ALA A 9 17.71 -45.49 40.87
C ALA A 9 17.05 -44.20 40.36
N PHE A 10 17.63 -43.05 40.69
CA PHE A 10 17.29 -41.77 40.11
C PHE A 10 17.91 -41.72 38.70
N LEU A 11 17.10 -41.93 37.67
CA LEU A 11 17.47 -41.61 36.28
C LEU A 11 17.39 -40.09 36.10
N CYS A 12 18.56 -39.44 36.12
CA CYS A 12 18.72 -38.08 35.68
C CYS A 12 18.58 -38.09 34.15
N GLY A 13 17.41 -37.74 33.63
CA GLY A 13 17.20 -37.51 32.20
C GLY A 13 17.98 -36.27 31.80
N ILE A 14 19.10 -36.48 31.11
CA ILE A 14 19.77 -35.40 30.34
C ILE A 14 18.84 -35.11 29.19
N ALA A 15 18.07 -34.02 29.29
CA ALA A 15 17.40 -33.44 28.12
C ALA A 15 18.52 -32.99 27.13
N SER A 16 18.77 -33.79 26.12
CA SER A 16 19.55 -33.31 24.97
C SER A 16 18.72 -32.17 24.35
N ALA A 17 19.23 -30.94 24.42
CA ALA A 17 18.73 -29.84 23.59
C ALA A 17 18.83 -30.35 22.14
N GLY A 18 17.69 -30.65 21.52
CA GLY A 18 17.64 -31.02 20.11
C GLY A 18 18.24 -29.88 19.29
N ALA A 19 19.02 -30.21 18.29
CA ALA A 19 19.53 -29.22 17.35
C ALA A 19 18.32 -28.47 16.74
N VAL A 20 18.40 -27.13 16.72
CA VAL A 20 17.40 -26.27 16.09
C VAL A 20 17.32 -26.65 14.60
N SER A 21 16.12 -26.86 14.06
CA SER A 21 15.94 -27.14 12.64
C SER A 21 16.27 -25.92 11.79
N ASP A 22 16.59 -26.12 10.51
CA ASP A 22 16.89 -25.02 9.58
C ASP A 22 15.70 -24.03 9.45
N GLU A 23 14.46 -24.54 9.42
CA GLU A 23 13.24 -23.73 9.42
C GLU A 23 13.12 -22.88 10.69
N GLN A 24 13.41 -23.46 11.83
CA GLN A 24 13.36 -22.72 13.10
C GLN A 24 14.51 -21.72 13.23
N ALA A 25 15.68 -22.03 12.69
CA ALA A 25 16.80 -21.11 12.64
C ALA A 25 16.48 -19.90 11.74
N LEU A 26 15.83 -20.13 10.61
CA LEU A 26 15.36 -19.10 9.70
C LEU A 26 14.33 -18.18 10.39
N GLU A 27 13.35 -18.75 11.10
CA GLU A 27 12.34 -17.96 11.80
C GLU A 27 12.93 -17.15 12.95
N TYR A 28 13.87 -17.70 13.71
CA TYR A 28 14.58 -16.93 14.73
C TYR A 28 15.39 -15.76 14.11
N GLY A 29 16.03 -16.01 12.97
CA GLY A 29 16.74 -14.96 12.23
C GLY A 29 15.79 -13.85 11.74
N ARG A 30 14.60 -14.22 11.24
CA ARG A 30 13.55 -13.28 10.85
C ARG A 30 13.10 -12.42 12.02
N GLN A 31 12.82 -13.03 13.18
CA GLN A 31 12.42 -12.32 14.39
C GLN A 31 13.49 -11.32 14.87
N ILE A 32 14.76 -11.71 14.84
CA ILE A 32 15.86 -10.80 15.17
C ILE A 32 15.89 -9.62 14.18
N TYR A 33 15.75 -9.91 12.89
CA TYR A 33 15.88 -8.92 11.82
C TYR A 33 14.68 -7.98 11.73
N MET A 34 13.45 -8.53 11.80
CA MET A 34 12.20 -7.80 11.55
C MET A 34 11.55 -7.28 12.82
N ASP A 35 11.57 -8.08 13.90
CA ASP A 35 10.77 -7.81 15.09
C ASP A 35 11.63 -7.32 16.27
N GLY A 36 12.97 -7.40 16.15
CA GLY A 36 13.89 -7.03 17.23
C GLY A 36 13.73 -7.92 18.47
N VAL A 37 13.40 -9.20 18.29
CA VAL A 37 13.16 -10.16 19.35
C VAL A 37 14.13 -11.34 19.24
N LEU A 38 14.81 -11.66 20.34
CA LEU A 38 15.72 -12.80 20.44
C LEU A 38 14.94 -14.12 20.61
N PRO A 39 15.55 -15.29 20.30
CA PRO A 39 14.92 -16.60 20.52
C PRO A 39 14.49 -16.86 21.96
N SER A 40 15.07 -16.15 22.92
CA SER A 40 14.69 -16.17 24.34
C SER A 40 13.37 -15.43 24.63
N GLY A 41 12.86 -14.63 23.69
CA GLY A 41 11.76 -13.70 23.88
C GLY A 41 12.19 -12.34 24.44
N GLU A 42 13.48 -12.14 24.70
CA GLU A 42 14.00 -10.83 25.13
C GLU A 42 14.15 -9.88 23.94
N PRO A 43 14.01 -8.55 24.14
CA PRO A 43 14.22 -7.58 23.09
C PRO A 43 15.70 -7.54 22.64
N LEU A 44 15.89 -7.34 21.34
CA LEU A 44 17.21 -7.14 20.73
C LEU A 44 17.90 -5.93 21.37
N LYS A 45 19.18 -6.09 21.69
CA LYS A 45 20.03 -5.04 22.24
C LYS A 45 21.04 -4.59 21.21
N ALA A 46 21.27 -3.27 21.15
CA ALA A 46 22.29 -2.69 20.30
C ALA A 46 23.05 -1.58 21.02
N ILE A 47 24.30 -1.37 20.64
CA ILE A 47 25.15 -0.31 21.14
C ILE A 47 25.29 0.75 20.04
N VAL A 48 24.92 1.98 20.35
CA VAL A 48 25.06 3.14 19.45
C VAL A 48 26.03 4.17 20.05
N ASN A 49 26.66 4.96 19.20
CA ASN A 49 27.61 6.01 19.60
C ASN A 49 28.74 5.53 20.54
N GLY A 50 29.05 4.24 20.52
CA GLY A 50 30.17 3.65 21.24
C GLY A 50 29.83 3.02 22.60
N ASP A 51 28.85 3.54 23.34
CA ASP A 51 28.54 3.09 24.69
C ASP A 51 27.07 3.16 25.13
N VAL A 52 26.18 3.69 24.28
CA VAL A 52 24.75 3.80 24.61
C VAL A 52 24.02 2.52 24.20
N GLU A 53 23.52 1.77 25.17
CA GLU A 53 22.67 0.60 24.92
C GLU A 53 21.23 1.06 24.62
N ILE A 54 20.68 0.57 23.52
CA ILE A 54 19.28 0.78 23.10
C ILE A 54 18.66 -0.60 22.85
N THR A 55 17.36 -0.74 23.10
CA THR A 55 16.61 -1.98 22.94
C THR A 55 15.29 -1.74 22.23
N GLY A 56 14.74 -2.81 21.62
CA GLY A 56 13.41 -2.82 21.01
C GLY A 56 13.38 -2.22 19.60
N ASP A 57 12.25 -1.65 19.24
CA ASP A 57 11.88 -1.26 17.86
C ASP A 57 12.84 -0.25 17.20
N PHE A 58 13.60 0.50 17.99
CA PHE A 58 14.54 1.51 17.47
C PHE A 58 15.84 0.94 16.88
N VAL A 59 16.09 -0.34 17.05
CA VAL A 59 17.34 -0.99 16.63
C VAL A 59 17.11 -2.24 15.77
N VAL A 60 15.93 -2.34 15.20
CA VAL A 60 15.54 -3.42 14.27
C VAL A 60 16.30 -3.25 12.95
N CYS A 61 16.89 -4.32 12.45
CA CYS A 61 17.65 -4.28 11.20
C CYS A 61 16.78 -3.85 10.01
N GLY A 62 15.55 -4.37 9.97
CA GLY A 62 14.56 -4.10 8.93
C GLY A 62 14.18 -2.62 8.78
N GLU A 63 14.27 -1.80 9.83
CA GLU A 63 13.98 -0.37 9.75
C GLU A 63 14.93 0.38 8.80
N CYS A 64 16.20 0.03 8.80
CA CYS A 64 17.19 0.65 7.92
C CYS A 64 17.43 -0.15 6.64
N HIS A 65 17.56 -1.49 6.77
CA HIS A 65 17.86 -2.36 5.63
C HIS A 65 16.63 -2.83 4.88
N ARG A 66 15.43 -2.47 5.35
CA ARG A 66 14.11 -2.80 4.83
C ARG A 66 13.78 -4.30 4.93
N LYS A 67 12.52 -4.66 4.75
CA LYS A 67 12.06 -6.05 4.74
C LYS A 67 12.71 -6.85 3.62
N SER A 68 12.87 -6.23 2.44
CA SER A 68 13.56 -6.83 1.30
C SER A 68 15.06 -7.11 1.54
N GLY A 69 15.67 -6.47 2.52
CA GLY A 69 17.13 -6.51 2.73
C GLY A 69 17.92 -5.72 1.68
N LEU A 70 17.26 -5.00 0.78
CA LEU A 70 17.91 -4.25 -0.32
C LEU A 70 18.32 -2.83 0.08
N GLY A 71 18.02 -2.45 1.31
CA GLY A 71 18.51 -1.22 1.90
C GLY A 71 17.69 0.03 1.57
N ALA A 72 18.15 1.16 2.06
CA ALA A 72 17.51 2.46 1.84
C ALA A 72 18.53 3.57 1.69
N SER A 73 18.10 4.69 1.11
CA SER A 73 18.90 5.90 1.01
C SER A 73 18.07 7.11 1.42
N GLU A 74 18.51 7.79 2.48
CA GLU A 74 17.86 9.00 2.99
C GLU A 74 18.90 10.14 3.09
N GLY A 75 18.74 11.13 2.26
CA GLY A 75 19.67 12.26 2.20
C GLY A 75 21.09 11.81 1.82
N GLN A 76 22.02 11.88 2.77
CA GLN A 76 23.41 11.42 2.61
C GLN A 76 23.68 10.06 3.27
N SER A 77 22.71 9.51 3.96
CA SER A 77 22.80 8.23 4.66
C SER A 77 22.34 7.11 3.74
N VAL A 78 23.12 6.04 3.68
CA VAL A 78 22.81 4.85 2.88
C VAL A 78 22.93 3.62 3.77
N ALA A 79 21.84 2.88 3.93
CA ALA A 79 21.85 1.52 4.41
C ALA A 79 22.07 0.59 3.20
N PRO A 80 23.21 -0.10 3.10
CA PRO A 80 23.50 -0.94 1.93
C PRO A 80 22.64 -2.20 1.94
N PRO A 81 22.51 -2.89 0.78
CA PRO A 81 21.91 -4.22 0.73
C PRO A 81 22.62 -5.24 1.65
N VAL A 82 21.80 -6.08 2.31
CA VAL A 82 22.27 -7.15 3.20
C VAL A 82 21.76 -8.54 2.80
N VAL A 83 21.32 -8.69 1.56
CA VAL A 83 20.87 -9.98 1.00
C VAL A 83 22.04 -10.89 0.68
N GLY A 84 21.89 -12.20 0.87
CA GLY A 84 22.96 -13.18 0.71
C GLY A 84 23.67 -13.09 -0.63
N ALA A 85 22.93 -12.98 -1.72
CA ALA A 85 23.48 -12.84 -3.08
C ALA A 85 24.46 -11.66 -3.26
N LEU A 86 24.35 -10.62 -2.43
CA LEU A 86 25.22 -9.44 -2.50
C LEU A 86 26.26 -9.39 -1.37
N LEU A 87 26.02 -10.06 -0.26
CA LEU A 87 26.96 -10.13 0.86
C LEU A 87 28.21 -10.94 0.49
N TYR A 88 28.03 -12.08 -0.16
CA TYR A 88 29.11 -13.03 -0.50
C TYR A 88 29.77 -12.77 -1.85
N GLU A 89 29.46 -11.65 -2.49
CA GLU A 89 30.11 -11.17 -3.70
C GLU A 89 30.82 -9.83 -3.46
N PRO A 90 31.86 -9.50 -4.24
CA PRO A 90 32.42 -8.15 -4.22
C PRO A 90 31.35 -7.13 -4.61
N PHE A 91 31.10 -6.14 -3.76
CA PHE A 91 30.02 -5.20 -3.95
C PHE A 91 30.51 -3.76 -4.05
N GLN A 92 30.00 -3.02 -5.05
CA GLN A 92 30.28 -1.61 -5.19
C GLN A 92 29.32 -0.81 -4.31
N LEU A 93 29.86 -0.23 -3.24
CA LEU A 93 29.08 0.66 -2.38
C LEU A 93 28.57 1.87 -3.19
N PRO A 94 27.30 2.28 -3.00
CA PRO A 94 26.79 3.49 -3.60
C PRO A 94 27.63 4.68 -3.16
N THR A 95 28.24 5.39 -4.11
CA THR A 95 29.00 6.62 -3.81
C THR A 95 28.15 7.83 -4.16
N SER A 96 27.99 8.76 -3.23
CA SER A 96 27.22 9.99 -3.40
C SER A 96 27.86 10.99 -4.37
N ARG A 97 29.04 10.75 -4.92
CA ARG A 97 29.76 11.66 -5.83
C ARG A 97 30.55 10.93 -6.92
N PRO A 98 30.08 10.88 -8.16
CA PRO A 98 30.95 10.62 -9.31
C PRO A 98 31.88 11.84 -9.53
N PRO A 99 33.19 11.69 -9.93
CA PRO A 99 33.78 10.52 -10.56
C PRO A 99 34.93 9.88 -9.76
N ALA A 100 34.70 9.56 -8.49
CA ALA A 100 35.70 8.74 -7.79
C ALA A 100 35.64 7.31 -8.34
N PRO A 101 36.80 6.62 -8.47
CA PRO A 101 36.77 5.22 -8.85
C PRO A 101 35.93 4.43 -7.83
N PRO A 102 35.11 3.48 -8.27
CA PRO A 102 34.25 2.72 -7.38
C PRO A 102 35.12 1.99 -6.34
N VAL A 103 34.77 2.16 -5.07
CA VAL A 103 35.36 1.36 -4.00
C VAL A 103 34.58 0.06 -3.92
N LEU A 104 35.22 -1.03 -4.32
CA LEU A 104 34.65 -2.37 -4.17
C LEU A 104 34.88 -2.84 -2.73
N ARG A 105 33.82 -3.23 -2.06
CA ARG A 105 33.88 -4.03 -0.85
C ARG A 105 34.19 -5.48 -1.26
N PRO A 106 35.20 -6.15 -0.69
CA PRO A 106 35.37 -7.60 -0.87
C PRO A 106 34.13 -8.38 -0.41
N ALA A 107 33.96 -9.59 -0.91
CA ALA A 107 32.97 -10.51 -0.38
C ALA A 107 33.13 -10.66 1.14
N TYR A 108 32.03 -10.86 1.84
CA TYR A 108 32.07 -11.36 3.21
C TYR A 108 32.25 -12.88 3.20
N ASP A 109 32.79 -13.40 4.28
CA ASP A 109 32.58 -14.74 4.78
C ASP A 109 31.81 -14.65 6.11
N TYR A 110 31.48 -15.79 6.69
CA TYR A 110 30.73 -15.83 7.94
C TYR A 110 31.38 -15.01 9.05
N ASP A 111 32.71 -15.19 9.24
CA ASP A 111 33.44 -14.54 10.34
C ASP A 111 33.51 -13.03 10.15
N SER A 112 33.83 -12.55 8.96
CA SER A 112 33.88 -11.12 8.67
C SER A 112 32.51 -10.46 8.68
N LEU A 113 31.42 -11.18 8.35
CA LEU A 113 30.05 -10.69 8.47
C LEU A 113 29.65 -10.60 9.95
N ALA A 114 29.96 -11.58 10.77
CA ALA A 114 29.74 -11.55 12.22
C ALA A 114 30.49 -10.37 12.87
N VAL A 115 31.76 -10.13 12.48
CA VAL A 115 32.52 -8.95 12.93
C VAL A 115 31.87 -7.64 12.48
N SER A 116 31.33 -7.59 11.25
CA SER A 116 30.61 -6.40 10.77
C SER A 116 29.40 -6.07 11.63
N ILE A 117 28.65 -7.08 12.06
CA ILE A 117 27.42 -6.90 12.86
C ILE A 117 27.77 -6.58 14.32
N ARG A 118 28.74 -7.29 14.92
CA ARG A 118 29.13 -7.09 16.33
C ARG A 118 29.97 -5.83 16.54
N ASP A 119 30.98 -5.61 15.68
CA ASP A 119 32.01 -4.60 15.91
C ASP A 119 31.91 -3.42 14.93
N GLY A 120 31.11 -3.56 13.86
CA GLY A 120 30.93 -2.55 12.83
C GLY A 120 32.15 -2.34 11.96
N VAL A 121 32.85 -3.41 11.60
CA VAL A 121 34.03 -3.36 10.73
C VAL A 121 33.71 -4.14 9.45
N SER A 122 33.69 -3.45 8.31
CA SER A 122 33.46 -4.05 6.99
C SER A 122 34.56 -5.03 6.59
N SER A 123 34.28 -5.92 5.62
CA SER A 123 35.26 -6.87 5.05
C SER A 123 36.51 -6.22 4.45
N ASN A 124 36.49 -4.91 4.16
CA ASN A 124 37.67 -4.15 3.73
C ASN A 124 38.36 -3.38 4.89
N GLY A 125 37.96 -3.61 6.13
CA GLY A 125 38.50 -2.94 7.32
C GLY A 125 37.95 -1.54 7.59
N THR A 126 36.99 -1.05 6.82
CA THR A 126 36.35 0.24 7.08
C THR A 126 35.43 0.14 8.29
N VAL A 127 35.56 1.07 9.24
CA VAL A 127 34.68 1.17 10.41
C VAL A 127 33.40 1.90 10.01
N PHE A 128 32.25 1.30 10.34
CA PHE A 128 30.94 1.92 10.07
C PHE A 128 30.69 3.15 10.95
N GLY A 129 29.94 4.08 10.39
CA GLY A 129 29.49 5.25 11.13
C GLY A 129 28.54 4.90 12.30
N PRO A 130 28.19 5.89 13.12
CA PRO A 130 27.37 5.65 14.32
C PRO A 130 25.91 5.26 14.02
N LEU A 131 25.44 5.48 12.79
CA LEU A 131 24.08 5.10 12.38
C LEU A 131 23.87 3.60 12.27
N MET A 132 24.93 2.82 11.99
CA MET A 132 24.85 1.35 12.06
C MET A 132 25.17 0.92 13.50
N PRO A 133 24.19 0.42 14.26
CA PRO A 133 24.40 -0.07 15.63
C PRO A 133 25.37 -1.27 15.68
N ARG A 134 25.82 -1.62 16.87
CA ARG A 134 26.63 -2.80 17.14
C ARG A 134 25.80 -3.80 17.95
N TYR A 135 25.72 -5.04 17.50
CA TYR A 135 24.83 -6.04 18.08
C TYR A 135 25.63 -7.13 18.79
N PRO A 136 25.62 -7.14 20.15
CA PRO A 136 26.38 -8.11 20.94
C PRO A 136 25.64 -9.48 20.99
N LEU A 137 25.33 -10.03 19.80
CA LEU A 137 24.67 -11.32 19.65
C LEU A 137 25.58 -12.46 20.07
N THR A 138 25.02 -13.51 20.67
CA THR A 138 25.69 -14.79 20.88
C THR A 138 26.01 -15.46 19.53
N ASP A 139 26.81 -16.53 19.54
CA ASP A 139 27.14 -17.25 18.31
C ASP A 139 25.92 -17.94 17.68
N ASP A 140 24.99 -18.44 18.49
CA ASP A 140 23.74 -19.04 18.01
C ASP A 140 22.80 -17.98 17.39
N GLU A 141 22.58 -16.86 18.05
CA GLU A 141 21.77 -15.75 17.55
C GLU A 141 22.37 -15.17 16.26
N MET A 142 23.70 -15.01 16.21
CA MET A 142 24.40 -14.57 15.00
C MET A 142 24.20 -15.55 13.85
N ARG A 143 24.29 -16.86 14.12
CA ARG A 143 24.03 -17.89 13.11
C ARG A 143 22.59 -17.79 12.58
N TYR A 144 21.60 -17.63 13.44
CA TYR A 144 20.20 -17.48 13.02
C TYR A 144 20.01 -16.23 12.15
N LEU A 145 20.54 -15.09 12.58
CA LEU A 145 20.47 -13.86 11.80
C LEU A 145 21.12 -14.02 10.43
N ILE A 146 22.33 -14.58 10.35
CA ILE A 146 23.03 -14.78 9.08
C ILE A 146 22.27 -15.77 8.19
N THR A 147 21.69 -16.85 8.74
CA THR A 147 20.85 -17.79 7.98
C THR A 147 19.65 -17.06 7.35
N TYR A 148 19.03 -16.12 8.06
CA TYR A 148 17.97 -15.30 7.49
C TYR A 148 18.47 -14.37 6.38
N LEU A 149 19.59 -13.66 6.59
CA LEU A 149 20.17 -12.79 5.57
C LEU A 149 20.55 -13.56 4.28
N GLU A 150 21.00 -14.82 4.43
CA GLU A 150 21.28 -15.71 3.30
C GLU A 150 20.03 -16.14 2.53
N SER A 151 18.87 -16.15 3.18
CA SER A 151 17.60 -16.49 2.55
C SER A 151 16.97 -15.32 1.78
N LEU A 152 17.40 -14.09 2.05
CA LEU A 152 16.92 -12.91 1.32
C LEU A 152 17.50 -12.90 -0.10
N ASP A 153 16.65 -12.65 -1.08
CA ASP A 153 17.02 -12.62 -2.50
C ASP A 153 17.07 -11.17 -3.02
N ALA A 154 17.75 -10.97 -4.13
CA ALA A 154 17.85 -9.69 -4.84
C ALA A 154 16.96 -9.65 -6.10
N GLY A 155 16.13 -10.66 -6.31
CA GLY A 155 15.35 -10.85 -7.54
C GLY A 155 16.21 -11.31 -8.74
N PRO A 156 15.67 -11.27 -9.96
CA PRO A 156 14.38 -10.67 -10.33
C PRO A 156 13.19 -11.60 -10.05
N ASP A 157 12.14 -11.02 -9.55
CA ASP A 157 10.86 -11.71 -9.34
C ASP A 157 10.18 -12.13 -10.66
N PRO A 158 9.21 -13.08 -10.59
CA PRO A 158 8.42 -13.46 -11.76
C PRO A 158 7.78 -12.25 -12.46
N GLY A 159 7.77 -12.30 -13.80
CA GLY A 159 7.31 -11.18 -14.65
C GLY A 159 8.43 -10.28 -15.14
N VAL A 160 9.68 -10.54 -14.73
CA VAL A 160 10.86 -9.82 -15.21
C VAL A 160 11.72 -10.75 -16.07
N THR A 161 12.01 -10.30 -17.28
CA THR A 161 12.97 -10.98 -18.18
C THR A 161 14.17 -10.08 -18.41
N GLU A 162 15.16 -10.55 -19.17
CA GLU A 162 16.32 -9.72 -19.53
C GLU A 162 15.95 -8.44 -20.29
N THR A 163 14.83 -8.45 -21.01
CA THR A 163 14.42 -7.36 -21.93
C THR A 163 13.08 -6.72 -21.58
N HIS A 164 12.19 -7.41 -20.89
CA HIS A 164 10.82 -6.98 -20.62
C HIS A 164 10.47 -7.04 -19.14
N LEU A 165 9.61 -6.12 -18.73
CA LEU A 165 8.88 -6.10 -17.48
C LEU A 165 7.40 -6.29 -17.83
N HIS A 166 6.83 -7.42 -17.43
CA HIS A 166 5.43 -7.74 -17.63
C HIS A 166 4.59 -7.19 -16.48
N LEU A 167 3.60 -6.40 -16.82
CA LEU A 167 2.63 -5.78 -15.92
C LEU A 167 1.24 -6.23 -16.30
N ALA A 168 0.32 -6.29 -15.36
CA ALA A 168 -1.09 -6.49 -15.66
C ALA A 168 -1.95 -5.32 -15.18
N THR A 169 -3.13 -5.19 -15.78
CA THR A 169 -4.26 -4.45 -15.21
C THR A 169 -5.49 -5.35 -15.23
N VAL A 170 -6.41 -5.16 -14.26
CA VAL A 170 -7.58 -6.02 -14.08
C VAL A 170 -8.85 -5.23 -14.36
N ILE A 171 -9.74 -5.80 -15.16
CA ILE A 171 -11.13 -5.34 -15.35
C ILE A 171 -12.02 -6.45 -14.84
N ALA A 172 -12.74 -6.22 -13.72
CA ALA A 172 -13.46 -7.27 -13.02
C ALA A 172 -14.97 -7.00 -13.00
N GLY A 173 -15.73 -7.96 -13.54
CA GLY A 173 -17.19 -7.89 -13.61
C GLY A 173 -17.72 -6.95 -14.70
N ASP A 174 -18.95 -6.52 -14.53
CA ASP A 174 -19.71 -5.73 -15.52
C ASP A 174 -19.38 -4.21 -15.37
N VAL A 175 -18.13 -3.87 -15.65
CA VAL A 175 -17.66 -2.48 -15.60
C VAL A 175 -18.18 -1.71 -16.82
N ASP A 176 -18.53 -0.42 -16.62
CA ASP A 176 -18.87 0.47 -17.73
C ASP A 176 -17.77 0.47 -18.80
N PRO A 177 -18.12 0.11 -20.06
CA PRO A 177 -17.15 0.04 -21.16
C PRO A 177 -16.42 1.36 -21.43
N GLY A 178 -17.05 2.50 -21.15
CA GLY A 178 -16.42 3.83 -21.28
C GLY A 178 -15.35 4.05 -20.20
N ALA A 179 -15.63 3.64 -18.96
CA ALA A 179 -14.69 3.76 -17.85
C ALA A 179 -13.46 2.83 -18.06
N SER A 180 -13.68 1.57 -18.42
CA SER A 180 -12.59 0.63 -18.70
C SER A 180 -11.73 1.08 -19.89
N LYS A 181 -12.37 1.58 -20.97
CA LYS A 181 -11.63 2.17 -22.11
C LYS A 181 -10.83 3.39 -21.68
N ALA A 182 -11.40 4.30 -20.92
CA ALA A 182 -10.72 5.51 -20.45
C ALA A 182 -9.49 5.18 -19.59
N MET A 183 -9.55 4.14 -18.76
CA MET A 183 -8.42 3.59 -18.01
C MET A 183 -7.35 3.03 -18.94
N LEU A 184 -7.72 2.13 -19.85
CA LEU A 184 -6.79 1.47 -20.77
C LEU A 184 -6.08 2.46 -21.68
N ASP A 185 -6.79 3.47 -22.22
CA ASP A 185 -6.18 4.52 -23.05
C ASP A 185 -5.03 5.23 -22.31
N VAL A 186 -5.17 5.46 -20.98
CA VAL A 186 -4.11 6.08 -20.17
C VAL A 186 -2.93 5.11 -20.00
N LEU A 187 -3.21 3.87 -19.60
CA LEU A 187 -2.18 2.88 -19.34
C LEU A 187 -1.34 2.61 -20.60
N GLU A 188 -1.98 2.37 -21.72
CA GLU A 188 -1.33 2.11 -23.01
C GLU A 188 -0.49 3.29 -23.50
N GLN A 189 -1.07 4.49 -23.52
CA GLN A 189 -0.38 5.69 -23.98
C GLN A 189 0.81 6.08 -23.10
N PHE A 190 0.71 5.83 -21.79
CA PHE A 190 1.82 6.08 -20.88
C PHE A 190 2.97 5.09 -21.12
N ILE A 191 2.65 3.80 -21.23
CA ILE A 191 3.63 2.73 -21.46
C ILE A 191 4.30 2.91 -22.83
N GLU A 192 3.53 3.24 -23.88
CA GLU A 192 4.08 3.56 -25.21
C GLU A 192 5.06 4.72 -25.14
N GLN A 193 4.68 5.81 -24.46
CA GLN A 193 5.56 6.97 -24.28
C GLN A 193 6.84 6.57 -23.55
N LYS A 194 6.73 5.89 -22.42
CA LYS A 194 7.87 5.42 -21.62
C LYS A 194 8.82 4.55 -22.45
N ASN A 195 8.29 3.58 -23.19
CA ASN A 195 9.09 2.70 -24.04
C ASN A 195 9.75 3.47 -25.20
N THR A 196 9.09 4.50 -25.73
CA THR A 196 9.66 5.35 -26.78
C THR A 196 10.79 6.23 -26.25
N GLU A 197 10.62 6.84 -25.09
CA GLU A 197 11.62 7.70 -24.44
C GLU A 197 12.88 6.92 -24.06
N THR A 198 12.74 5.66 -23.67
CA THR A 198 13.84 4.81 -23.21
C THR A 198 14.42 3.86 -24.27
N ARG A 199 13.94 3.92 -25.51
CA ARG A 199 14.35 3.00 -26.61
C ARG A 199 15.84 2.93 -26.93
N TYR A 200 16.60 3.94 -26.55
CA TYR A 200 18.05 4.01 -26.78
C TYR A 200 18.89 3.69 -25.56
N GLU A 201 18.28 3.36 -24.40
CA GLU A 201 19.03 3.12 -23.17
C GLU A 201 19.94 1.88 -23.29
N SER A 202 19.47 0.82 -23.91
CA SER A 202 20.31 -0.37 -24.19
C SER A 202 21.55 -0.02 -25.04
N LYS A 203 21.36 0.81 -26.09
CA LYS A 203 22.48 1.24 -26.94
C LYS A 203 23.47 2.16 -26.23
N ARG A 204 22.97 3.03 -25.33
CA ARG A 204 23.82 3.89 -24.49
C ARG A 204 24.65 3.06 -23.51
N ALA A 205 24.05 2.00 -22.94
CA ALA A 205 24.74 1.09 -22.07
C ALA A 205 25.89 0.35 -22.77
N GLU A 206 25.71 -0.02 -24.04
CA GLU A 206 26.74 -0.67 -24.85
C GLU A 206 27.91 0.26 -25.24
N SER A 207 27.65 1.57 -25.38
CA SER A 207 28.62 2.53 -25.92
C SER A 207 29.50 3.22 -24.87
N GLY A 208 29.18 3.14 -23.58
CA GLY A 208 29.90 3.83 -22.50
C GLY A 208 30.71 2.90 -21.60
N PRO A 209 32.02 3.16 -21.40
CA PRO A 209 32.87 2.27 -20.58
C PRO A 209 32.45 2.21 -19.10
N TRP A 210 31.68 3.21 -18.61
CA TRP A 210 31.24 3.33 -17.22
C TRP A 210 29.78 2.93 -16.99
N HIS A 211 29.01 2.75 -18.08
CA HIS A 211 27.58 2.46 -18.00
C HIS A 211 27.21 1.02 -18.34
N LYS A 212 28.18 0.24 -18.83
CA LYS A 212 27.97 -1.07 -19.42
C LYS A 212 27.25 -2.08 -18.52
N ASP A 213 27.56 -2.06 -17.22
CA ASP A 213 26.93 -2.99 -16.26
C ASP A 213 25.72 -2.38 -15.54
N TRP A 214 25.68 -1.06 -15.44
CA TRP A 214 24.75 -0.37 -14.57
C TRP A 214 23.43 -0.03 -15.27
N MET A 215 23.46 0.60 -16.43
CA MET A 215 22.25 1.03 -17.13
C MET A 215 21.57 -0.09 -17.94
N PHE A 216 22.36 -1.02 -18.46
CA PHE A 216 21.81 -2.18 -19.19
C PHE A 216 20.99 -3.09 -18.28
N LYS A 217 21.42 -3.31 -17.05
CA LYS A 217 20.70 -4.13 -16.06
C LYS A 217 19.40 -3.48 -15.57
N ARG A 218 19.28 -2.16 -15.65
CA ARG A 218 18.09 -1.41 -15.22
C ARG A 218 16.98 -1.33 -16.26
N TYR A 219 17.33 -1.29 -17.54
CA TYR A 219 16.36 -1.06 -18.59
C TYR A 219 15.55 -2.31 -18.88
N ARG A 220 14.22 -2.16 -18.85
CA ARG A 220 13.25 -3.14 -19.34
C ARG A 220 12.19 -2.42 -20.15
N LYS A 221 11.77 -3.02 -21.25
CA LYS A 221 10.58 -2.58 -21.98
C LYS A 221 9.35 -3.02 -21.20
N TRP A 222 8.42 -2.11 -20.94
CA TRP A 222 7.19 -2.45 -20.25
C TRP A 222 6.20 -3.08 -21.21
N GLU A 223 5.54 -4.15 -20.78
CA GLU A 223 4.48 -4.84 -21.50
C GLU A 223 3.27 -4.99 -20.59
N LEU A 224 2.11 -4.48 -21.05
CA LEU A 224 0.86 -4.51 -20.31
C LEU A 224 -0.03 -5.66 -20.79
N HIS A 225 -0.54 -6.43 -19.84
CA HIS A 225 -1.52 -7.49 -20.07
C HIS A 225 -2.84 -7.06 -19.43
N THR A 226 -3.92 -7.03 -20.20
CA THR A 226 -5.26 -6.78 -19.68
C THR A 226 -5.89 -8.10 -19.27
N TRP A 227 -6.26 -8.21 -18.00
CA TRP A 227 -6.93 -9.38 -17.44
C TRP A 227 -8.40 -9.05 -17.23
N GLU A 228 -9.26 -9.60 -18.06
CA GLU A 228 -10.71 -9.44 -17.96
C GLU A 228 -11.28 -10.59 -17.15
N LEU A 229 -11.94 -10.28 -16.03
CA LEU A 229 -12.60 -11.24 -15.15
C LEU A 229 -14.10 -11.14 -15.37
N THR A 230 -14.71 -12.25 -15.78
CA THR A 230 -16.11 -12.29 -16.17
C THR A 230 -16.91 -13.26 -15.29
N GLY A 231 -18.23 -13.08 -15.28
CA GLY A 231 -19.13 -13.94 -14.50
C GLY A 231 -19.06 -13.68 -13.00
N ASP A 232 -19.45 -14.68 -12.21
CA ASP A 232 -19.53 -14.57 -10.77
C ASP A 232 -18.15 -14.38 -10.11
N ALA A 233 -18.08 -13.49 -9.11
CA ALA A 233 -16.84 -13.13 -8.43
C ALA A 233 -16.13 -14.33 -7.77
N SER A 234 -16.87 -15.38 -7.39
CA SER A 234 -16.28 -16.62 -6.86
C SER A 234 -15.40 -17.37 -7.86
N THR A 235 -15.53 -17.07 -9.15
CA THR A 235 -14.73 -17.67 -10.24
C THR A 235 -13.47 -16.86 -10.57
N TRP A 236 -13.36 -15.63 -10.09
CA TRP A 236 -12.28 -14.70 -10.50
C TRP A 236 -10.90 -15.16 -10.06
N ARG A 237 -10.78 -15.75 -8.85
CA ARG A 237 -9.49 -16.28 -8.39
C ARG A 237 -8.90 -17.27 -9.39
N LYS A 238 -9.70 -18.21 -9.90
CA LYS A 238 -9.24 -19.19 -10.88
C LYS A 238 -8.84 -18.52 -12.21
N GLN A 239 -9.58 -17.51 -12.66
CA GLN A 239 -9.24 -16.75 -13.87
C GLN A 239 -7.91 -16.01 -13.70
N LEU A 240 -7.66 -15.39 -12.54
CA LEU A 240 -6.38 -14.74 -12.21
C LEU A 240 -5.22 -15.74 -12.25
N GLU A 241 -5.39 -16.90 -11.63
CA GLU A 241 -4.40 -18.00 -11.66
C GLU A 241 -4.10 -18.46 -13.09
N GLU A 242 -5.13 -18.58 -13.94
CA GLU A 242 -4.98 -18.95 -15.35
C GLU A 242 -4.28 -17.87 -16.20
N HIS A 243 -4.56 -16.60 -15.94
CA HIS A 243 -3.84 -15.48 -16.56
C HIS A 243 -2.37 -15.47 -16.18
N TYR A 244 -2.07 -15.57 -14.89
CA TYR A 244 -0.72 -15.57 -14.37
C TYR A 244 0.10 -16.80 -14.86
N ALA A 245 -0.51 -17.97 -14.89
CA ALA A 245 0.15 -19.18 -15.39
C ALA A 245 0.55 -19.09 -16.87
N ARG A 246 -0.21 -18.33 -17.67
CA ARG A 246 0.15 -18.07 -19.08
C ARG A 246 1.29 -17.07 -19.21
N THR A 247 1.27 -16.00 -18.44
CA THR A 247 2.28 -14.96 -18.45
C THR A 247 2.40 -14.39 -17.05
N PRO A 248 3.41 -14.81 -16.27
CA PRO A 248 3.69 -14.22 -14.99
C PRO A 248 3.93 -12.71 -15.12
N VAL A 249 3.41 -11.92 -14.19
CA VAL A 249 3.58 -10.47 -14.15
C VAL A 249 4.28 -10.05 -12.88
N PHE A 250 5.03 -8.97 -12.95
CA PHE A 250 5.76 -8.42 -11.82
C PHE A 250 4.84 -7.68 -10.84
N ALA A 251 3.88 -6.92 -11.39
CA ALA A 251 2.89 -6.18 -10.62
C ALA A 251 1.59 -6.04 -11.40
N ILE A 252 0.49 -5.87 -10.69
CA ILE A 252 -0.79 -5.40 -11.21
C ILE A 252 -0.88 -3.91 -10.94
N VAL A 253 -1.07 -3.10 -11.98
CA VAL A 253 -1.12 -1.65 -11.88
C VAL A 253 -2.49 -1.12 -12.24
N ASN A 254 -3.05 -0.32 -11.36
CA ASN A 254 -4.42 0.13 -11.43
C ASN A 254 -5.41 -1.04 -11.55
N GLY A 255 -6.48 -0.89 -12.29
CA GLY A 255 -7.56 -1.85 -12.44
C GLY A 255 -8.88 -1.24 -11.98
N ILE A 256 -9.98 -1.85 -12.39
CA ILE A 256 -11.33 -1.37 -12.08
C ILE A 256 -12.26 -2.56 -11.92
N ALA A 257 -13.19 -2.48 -10.97
CA ALA A 257 -14.17 -3.54 -10.71
C ALA A 257 -15.59 -2.97 -10.58
N ALA A 258 -16.54 -3.72 -11.09
CA ALA A 258 -17.93 -3.54 -10.74
C ALA A 258 -18.22 -4.31 -9.43
N GLY A 259 -18.19 -3.58 -8.29
CA GLY A 259 -18.39 -4.15 -6.96
C GLY A 259 -17.08 -4.34 -6.16
N SER A 260 -17.05 -5.38 -5.32
CA SER A 260 -15.94 -5.61 -4.40
C SER A 260 -14.65 -6.02 -5.11
N TRP A 261 -13.53 -5.41 -4.68
CA TRP A 261 -12.18 -5.78 -5.10
C TRP A 261 -11.61 -7.01 -4.36
N GLN A 262 -12.33 -7.55 -3.36
CA GLN A 262 -11.85 -8.61 -2.47
C GLN A 262 -11.21 -9.82 -3.20
N PRO A 263 -11.80 -10.41 -4.27
CA PRO A 263 -11.17 -11.58 -4.91
C PRO A 263 -9.82 -11.28 -5.57
N VAL A 264 -9.63 -10.06 -6.08
CA VAL A 264 -8.35 -9.63 -6.66
C VAL A 264 -7.34 -9.37 -5.57
N HIS A 265 -7.76 -8.71 -4.49
CA HIS A 265 -6.96 -8.48 -3.29
C HIS A 265 -6.43 -9.80 -2.71
N ASP A 266 -7.32 -10.75 -2.40
CA ASP A 266 -6.94 -12.06 -1.84
C ASP A 266 -5.95 -12.83 -2.72
N TYR A 267 -6.09 -12.68 -4.04
CA TYR A 267 -5.14 -13.25 -4.98
C TYR A 267 -3.77 -12.56 -4.91
N CYS A 268 -3.73 -11.23 -4.88
CA CYS A 268 -2.50 -10.45 -4.82
C CYS A 268 -1.70 -10.77 -3.57
N GLU A 269 -2.36 -10.81 -2.41
CA GLU A 269 -1.71 -11.16 -1.14
C GLU A 269 -1.19 -12.61 -1.17
N ALA A 270 -2.02 -13.58 -1.57
CA ALA A 270 -1.64 -14.99 -1.61
C ALA A 270 -0.51 -15.29 -2.61
N ALA A 271 -0.40 -14.54 -3.71
CA ALA A 271 0.60 -14.73 -4.75
C ALA A 271 1.81 -13.78 -4.59
N ALA A 272 1.85 -12.96 -3.54
CA ALA A 272 2.86 -11.94 -3.30
C ALA A 272 3.11 -11.05 -4.54
N ILE A 273 2.02 -10.54 -5.15
CA ILE A 273 2.06 -9.68 -6.33
C ILE A 273 1.62 -8.26 -5.94
N PRO A 274 2.46 -7.22 -6.12
CA PRO A 274 2.04 -5.84 -5.89
C PRO A 274 0.80 -5.48 -6.72
N CYS A 275 -0.29 -5.10 -6.03
CA CYS A 275 -1.53 -4.60 -6.60
C CYS A 275 -1.65 -3.12 -6.28
N LEU A 276 -1.28 -2.28 -7.25
CA LEU A 276 -1.01 -0.87 -7.02
C LEU A 276 -2.16 0.02 -7.47
N PHE A 277 -2.82 0.67 -6.53
CA PHE A 277 -3.76 1.77 -6.73
C PHE A 277 -4.96 1.45 -7.64
N PRO A 278 -5.72 0.36 -7.41
CA PRO A 278 -6.92 0.10 -8.17
C PRO A 278 -7.93 1.23 -8.02
N THR A 279 -8.68 1.50 -9.08
CA THR A 279 -9.82 2.43 -9.06
C THR A 279 -11.03 1.69 -8.52
N THR A 280 -11.21 1.71 -7.21
CA THR A 280 -12.33 1.07 -6.51
C THR A 280 -12.83 1.96 -5.37
N ARG A 281 -14.13 1.95 -5.11
CA ARG A 281 -14.77 2.56 -3.94
C ARG A 281 -15.00 1.55 -2.81
N LEU A 282 -14.74 0.26 -3.07
CA LEU A 282 -14.85 -0.87 -2.14
C LEU A 282 -13.50 -1.59 -1.98
N PRO A 283 -12.45 -0.92 -1.48
CA PRO A 283 -11.18 -1.55 -1.18
C PRO A 283 -11.29 -2.46 0.04
N VAL A 284 -10.30 -3.34 0.21
CA VAL A 284 -10.17 -4.20 1.39
C VAL A 284 -9.19 -3.57 2.36
N ALA A 285 -9.52 -3.58 3.65
CA ALA A 285 -8.69 -3.02 4.70
C ALA A 285 -8.34 -4.11 5.70
N ASP A 286 -7.18 -4.74 5.52
CA ASP A 286 -6.55 -5.60 6.52
C ASP A 286 -5.17 -5.00 6.87
N ARG A 287 -4.76 -5.07 8.14
CA ARG A 287 -3.50 -4.48 8.62
C ARG A 287 -2.27 -5.36 8.34
N GLU A 288 -2.49 -6.65 8.12
CA GLU A 288 -1.41 -7.61 7.83
C GLU A 288 -1.04 -7.67 6.34
N ASP A 289 -1.82 -7.00 5.49
CA ASP A 289 -1.60 -6.98 4.04
C ASP A 289 -0.36 -6.17 3.66
N LEU A 290 0.36 -6.63 2.66
CA LEU A 290 1.55 -5.97 2.14
C LEU A 290 1.42 -5.55 0.68
N TYR A 291 0.87 -6.43 -0.17
CA TYR A 291 0.98 -6.31 -1.63
C TYR A 291 -0.10 -5.43 -2.25
N SER A 292 -1.19 -5.17 -1.54
CA SER A 292 -2.31 -4.35 -2.04
C SER A 292 -2.24 -2.93 -1.51
N VAL A 293 -1.96 -1.96 -2.38
CA VAL A 293 -1.88 -0.54 -2.01
C VAL A 293 -3.00 0.23 -2.68
N TYR A 294 -3.80 0.95 -1.90
CA TYR A 294 -5.00 1.64 -2.33
C TYR A 294 -4.86 3.16 -2.31
N LEU A 295 -5.68 3.83 -3.11
CA LEU A 295 -5.77 5.29 -3.10
C LEU A 295 -6.45 5.83 -1.83
N SER A 296 -7.50 5.16 -1.34
CA SER A 296 -8.28 5.53 -0.17
C SER A 296 -9.05 4.31 0.34
N LYS A 297 -9.61 4.36 1.56
CA LYS A 297 -10.60 3.39 2.06
C LYS A 297 -11.97 3.51 1.36
N GLY A 298 -12.08 4.37 0.32
CA GLY A 298 -13.29 4.53 -0.44
C GLY A 298 -14.47 4.99 0.40
N ILE A 299 -15.63 4.34 0.21
CA ILE A 299 -16.87 4.73 0.91
C ILE A 299 -16.82 4.44 2.42
N ALA A 300 -16.02 3.48 2.85
CA ALA A 300 -15.81 3.20 4.27
C ALA A 300 -15.18 4.39 5.01
N LEU A 301 -14.31 5.16 4.34
CA LEU A 301 -13.73 6.38 4.91
C LEU A 301 -14.79 7.47 5.15
N GLU A 302 -15.78 7.58 4.26
CA GLU A 302 -16.89 8.51 4.43
C GLU A 302 -17.74 8.11 5.64
N ALA A 303 -18.02 6.81 5.83
CA ALA A 303 -18.72 6.28 7.00
C ALA A 303 -17.94 6.52 8.31
N GLU A 304 -16.63 6.27 8.30
CA GLU A 304 -15.75 6.56 9.45
C GLU A 304 -15.75 8.04 9.81
N ALA A 305 -15.76 8.93 8.82
CA ALA A 305 -15.81 10.37 9.06
C ALA A 305 -17.16 10.83 9.65
N ILE A 306 -18.26 10.25 9.20
CA ILE A 306 -19.58 10.51 9.79
C ILE A 306 -19.62 10.01 11.23
N ALA A 307 -19.18 8.78 11.49
CA ALA A 307 -19.11 8.25 12.84
C ALA A 307 -18.27 9.13 13.77
N HIS A 308 -17.09 9.55 13.31
CA HIS A 308 -16.23 10.48 14.05
C HIS A 308 -16.96 11.78 14.41
N ARG A 309 -17.71 12.37 13.46
CA ARG A 309 -18.50 13.59 13.70
C ARG A 309 -19.61 13.36 14.70
N VAL A 310 -20.41 12.30 14.51
CA VAL A 310 -21.52 11.92 15.39
C VAL A 310 -21.07 11.65 16.83
N LEU A 311 -19.91 11.02 17.01
CA LEU A 311 -19.38 10.69 18.34
C LEU A 311 -18.81 11.91 19.09
N ARG A 312 -18.36 12.94 18.38
CA ARG A 312 -17.64 14.09 18.97
C ARG A 312 -18.43 15.40 18.95
N ASP A 313 -19.50 15.49 18.18
CA ASP A 313 -20.30 16.72 18.07
C ASP A 313 -21.53 16.64 18.97
N GLU A 314 -21.63 17.55 19.95
CA GLU A 314 -22.78 17.62 20.87
C GLU A 314 -24.08 17.93 20.13
N ALA A 315 -24.04 18.58 18.97
CA ALA A 315 -25.22 18.89 18.16
C ALA A 315 -25.87 17.66 17.51
N THR A 316 -25.16 16.51 17.46
CA THR A 316 -25.62 15.24 16.87
C THR A 316 -26.07 14.22 17.92
N GLN A 317 -26.43 14.66 19.15
CA GLN A 317 -26.83 13.78 20.25
C GLN A 317 -28.28 13.32 20.21
N GLY A 318 -29.08 13.76 19.24
CA GLY A 318 -30.46 13.35 19.03
C GLY A 318 -30.59 11.97 18.38
N ASP A 319 -31.82 11.68 17.93
CA ASP A 319 -32.12 10.43 17.23
C ASP A 319 -31.37 10.37 15.87
N LEU A 320 -30.69 9.24 15.63
CA LEU A 320 -29.93 9.02 14.41
C LEU A 320 -30.66 8.02 13.50
N LEU A 321 -30.79 8.38 12.23
CA LEU A 321 -31.31 7.50 11.20
C LEU A 321 -30.33 7.36 10.06
N GLN A 322 -29.99 6.15 9.65
CA GLN A 322 -29.38 5.93 8.34
C GLN A 322 -30.38 5.34 7.36
N VAL A 323 -30.29 5.79 6.12
CA VAL A 323 -31.11 5.33 4.99
C VAL A 323 -30.16 4.83 3.90
N PHE A 324 -30.32 3.60 3.45
CA PHE A 324 -29.45 2.97 2.47
C PHE A 324 -30.23 2.06 1.51
N ASP A 325 -29.56 1.64 0.44
CA ASP A 325 -30.08 0.71 -0.57
C ASP A 325 -29.20 -0.53 -0.60
N SER A 326 -29.69 -1.67 -0.09
CA SER A 326 -28.95 -2.93 -0.12
C SER A 326 -28.75 -3.50 -1.52
N GLY A 327 -29.50 -3.02 -2.52
CA GLY A 327 -29.29 -3.35 -3.94
C GLY A 327 -28.06 -2.66 -4.55
N ASN A 328 -27.52 -1.62 -3.89
CA ASN A 328 -26.30 -0.93 -4.27
C ASN A 328 -25.15 -1.33 -3.34
N ALA A 329 -24.10 -1.96 -3.88
CA ALA A 329 -23.00 -2.51 -3.10
C ALA A 329 -22.24 -1.43 -2.29
N GLU A 330 -22.05 -0.22 -2.82
CA GLU A 330 -21.39 0.89 -2.13
C GLU A 330 -22.25 1.41 -0.98
N SER A 331 -23.56 1.59 -1.21
CA SER A 331 -24.52 2.00 -0.20
C SER A 331 -24.61 1.00 0.95
N ALA A 332 -24.70 -0.29 0.62
CA ALA A 332 -24.73 -1.38 1.61
C ALA A 332 -23.43 -1.44 2.45
N ALA A 333 -22.27 -1.31 1.81
CA ALA A 333 -20.99 -1.34 2.50
C ALA A 333 -20.80 -0.14 3.44
N ALA A 334 -21.20 1.06 3.02
CA ALA A 334 -21.17 2.25 3.87
C ALA A 334 -22.07 2.10 5.09
N ALA A 335 -23.30 1.60 4.88
CA ALA A 335 -24.27 1.37 5.96
C ALA A 335 -23.76 0.31 6.94
N ALA A 336 -23.17 -0.77 6.45
CA ALA A 336 -22.58 -1.83 7.28
C ALA A 336 -21.43 -1.27 8.13
N ARG A 337 -20.52 -0.51 7.53
CA ARG A 337 -19.39 0.11 8.26
C ARG A 337 -19.88 1.10 9.34
N LEU A 338 -20.87 1.90 9.04
CA LEU A 338 -21.42 2.84 10.02
C LEU A 338 -22.14 2.11 11.17
N ASN A 339 -22.84 1.00 10.89
CA ASN A 339 -23.42 0.14 11.90
C ASN A 339 -22.38 -0.51 12.83
N GLU A 340 -21.23 -0.93 12.30
CA GLU A 340 -20.13 -1.44 13.11
C GLU A 340 -19.63 -0.39 14.13
N LEU A 341 -19.58 0.87 13.73
CA LEU A 341 -19.04 1.96 14.54
C LEU A 341 -20.03 2.56 15.53
N LEU A 342 -21.32 2.65 15.18
CA LEU A 342 -22.34 3.31 16.00
C LEU A 342 -23.29 2.32 16.71
N GLY A 343 -23.41 1.09 16.20
CA GLY A 343 -24.22 0.05 16.80
C GLY A 343 -25.69 0.44 17.01
N GLU A 344 -26.23 0.11 18.18
CA GLU A 344 -27.63 0.34 18.55
C GLU A 344 -28.01 1.84 18.73
N ARG A 345 -27.05 2.76 18.61
CA ARG A 345 -27.31 4.22 18.70
C ARG A 345 -28.03 4.78 17.48
N MET A 346 -28.21 3.98 16.43
CA MET A 346 -28.72 4.44 15.15
C MET A 346 -29.80 3.50 14.63
N GLN A 347 -30.89 4.06 14.11
CA GLN A 347 -31.87 3.31 13.34
C GLN A 347 -31.39 3.17 11.88
N SER A 348 -31.70 2.03 11.26
CA SER A 348 -31.31 1.76 9.88
C SER A 348 -32.53 1.35 9.05
N VAL A 349 -32.71 2.00 7.91
CA VAL A 349 -33.81 1.72 6.96
C VAL A 349 -33.22 1.40 5.59
N ASP A 350 -33.58 0.23 5.08
CA ASP A 350 -33.23 -0.20 3.72
C ASP A 350 -34.38 0.13 2.76
N VAL A 351 -34.17 1.11 1.87
CA VAL A 351 -35.18 1.55 0.90
C VAL A 351 -35.38 0.60 -0.27
N SER A 352 -34.58 -0.45 -0.40
CA SER A 352 -34.84 -1.54 -1.37
C SER A 352 -35.94 -2.49 -0.89
N VAL A 353 -36.22 -2.50 0.42
CA VAL A 353 -37.18 -3.40 1.07
C VAL A 353 -38.39 -2.67 1.62
N GLN A 354 -38.27 -1.37 1.97
CA GLN A 354 -39.27 -0.59 2.63
C GLN A 354 -39.59 0.68 1.84
N ASP A 355 -40.85 0.82 1.39
CA ASP A 355 -41.32 1.93 0.54
C ASP A 355 -41.48 3.29 1.28
N ALA A 356 -41.55 3.29 2.62
CA ALA A 356 -41.77 4.52 3.39
C ALA A 356 -40.71 4.72 4.46
N VAL A 357 -40.05 5.89 4.42
CA VAL A 357 -39.16 6.38 5.47
C VAL A 357 -39.92 7.45 6.24
N GLU A 358 -40.54 7.10 7.36
CA GLU A 358 -41.15 8.07 8.28
C GLU A 358 -40.27 8.21 9.51
N SER A 359 -39.65 9.38 9.72
CA SER A 359 -38.81 9.62 10.89
C SER A 359 -38.69 11.10 11.20
N ASP A 360 -38.77 11.43 12.49
CA ASP A 360 -38.50 12.76 13.05
C ASP A 360 -37.04 12.86 13.57
N ALA A 361 -36.11 12.01 13.07
CA ALA A 361 -34.73 12.00 13.51
C ALA A 361 -34.05 13.35 13.27
N ASP A 362 -33.32 13.83 14.27
CA ASP A 362 -32.58 15.09 14.21
C ASP A 362 -31.41 15.01 13.22
N THR A 363 -30.81 13.84 13.09
CA THR A 363 -29.70 13.59 12.16
C THR A 363 -30.04 12.41 11.25
N VAL A 364 -29.96 12.65 9.93
CA VAL A 364 -30.16 11.62 8.91
C VAL A 364 -28.89 11.45 8.12
N ILE A 365 -28.49 10.20 7.90
CA ILE A 365 -27.38 9.79 7.03
C ILE A 365 -27.99 9.07 5.83
N ALA A 366 -27.83 9.62 4.62
CA ALA A 366 -28.37 9.02 3.41
C ALA A 366 -27.26 8.50 2.48
N TRP A 367 -27.19 7.18 2.35
CA TRP A 367 -26.32 6.47 1.43
C TRP A 367 -27.03 6.24 0.09
N LEU A 368 -27.46 7.33 -0.55
CA LEU A 368 -28.32 7.32 -1.74
C LEU A 368 -27.81 8.30 -2.79
N ASP A 369 -28.21 8.10 -4.04
CA ASP A 369 -28.01 9.08 -5.10
C ASP A 369 -28.88 10.34 -4.91
N ALA A 370 -28.57 11.40 -5.66
CA ALA A 370 -29.25 12.68 -5.51
C ALA A 370 -30.76 12.62 -5.80
N ALA A 371 -31.22 11.77 -6.71
CA ALA A 371 -32.64 11.64 -7.03
C ALA A 371 -33.41 11.05 -5.86
N ARG A 372 -32.92 9.97 -5.28
CA ARG A 372 -33.50 9.32 -4.11
C ARG A 372 -33.45 10.20 -2.85
N VAL A 373 -32.33 10.92 -2.65
CA VAL A 373 -32.24 11.90 -1.54
C VAL A 373 -33.34 12.95 -1.63
N ASN A 374 -33.66 13.46 -2.83
CA ASN A 374 -34.74 14.43 -3.03
C ASN A 374 -36.11 13.86 -2.70
N GLU A 375 -36.34 12.56 -2.84
CA GLU A 375 -37.59 11.86 -2.58
C GLU A 375 -37.80 11.54 -1.08
N LEU A 376 -36.72 11.62 -0.25
CA LEU A 376 -36.84 11.34 1.18
C LEU A 376 -37.77 12.35 1.89
N PRO A 377 -38.85 11.90 2.57
CA PRO A 377 -39.76 12.75 3.28
C PRO A 377 -39.25 13.14 4.68
N VAL A 378 -37.98 13.54 4.77
CA VAL A 378 -37.31 13.89 6.04
C VAL A 378 -36.81 15.33 6.02
N SER A 379 -36.87 15.99 7.17
CA SER A 379 -36.40 17.37 7.37
C SER A 379 -35.51 17.44 8.63
N PRO A 380 -34.35 16.78 8.65
CA PRO A 380 -33.49 16.73 9.83
C PRO A 380 -32.79 18.08 10.05
N ALA A 381 -32.27 18.27 11.26
CA ALA A 381 -31.37 19.39 11.54
C ALA A 381 -30.03 19.25 10.80
N VAL A 382 -29.56 18.01 10.64
CA VAL A 382 -28.35 17.67 9.88
C VAL A 382 -28.61 16.50 8.93
N LEU A 383 -28.23 16.65 7.66
CA LEU A 383 -28.30 15.61 6.62
C LEU A 383 -26.91 15.29 6.11
N TYR A 384 -26.34 14.15 6.53
CA TYR A 384 -25.08 13.65 5.99
C TYR A 384 -25.30 12.91 4.68
N LEU A 385 -24.52 13.28 3.65
CA LEU A 385 -24.56 12.69 2.31
C LEU A 385 -23.17 12.20 1.88
N SER A 386 -23.16 11.14 1.12
CA SER A 386 -21.93 10.60 0.49
C SER A 386 -21.62 11.34 -0.80
N GLY A 387 -20.43 11.93 -0.89
CA GLY A 387 -19.97 12.54 -2.14
C GLY A 387 -19.74 11.50 -3.24
N ALA A 388 -19.33 10.28 -2.87
CA ALA A 388 -19.17 9.17 -3.80
C ALA A 388 -20.51 8.75 -4.44
N LEU A 389 -21.59 8.67 -3.66
CA LEU A 389 -22.90 8.25 -4.17
C LEU A 389 -23.66 9.38 -4.88
N LEU A 390 -23.41 10.64 -4.53
CA LEU A 390 -23.94 11.78 -5.30
C LEU A 390 -23.32 11.89 -6.70
N ASP A 391 -22.12 11.39 -6.88
CA ASP A 391 -21.41 11.23 -8.15
C ASP A 391 -21.44 12.48 -9.05
N GLY A 392 -21.18 13.65 -8.47
CA GLY A 392 -21.17 14.94 -9.17
C GLY A 392 -22.55 15.57 -9.41
N GLN A 393 -23.61 14.99 -8.85
CA GLN A 393 -24.98 15.48 -9.00
C GLN A 393 -25.45 16.38 -7.84
N GLU A 394 -24.55 16.93 -7.04
CA GLU A 394 -24.88 17.77 -5.87
C GLU A 394 -25.72 18.99 -6.24
N ALA A 395 -25.55 19.50 -7.46
CA ALA A 395 -26.32 20.64 -7.97
C ALA A 395 -27.81 20.33 -8.11
N THR A 396 -28.19 19.05 -8.31
CA THR A 396 -29.58 18.62 -8.50
C THR A 396 -30.36 18.42 -7.20
N LEU A 397 -29.69 18.48 -6.04
CA LEU A 397 -30.35 18.41 -4.74
C LEU A 397 -31.37 19.57 -4.57
N ALA A 398 -32.52 19.26 -3.97
CA ALA A 398 -33.53 20.23 -3.65
C ALA A 398 -33.03 21.24 -2.61
N GLY A 399 -33.59 22.47 -2.61
CA GLY A 399 -33.14 23.57 -1.76
C GLY A 399 -33.28 23.27 -0.27
N ASP A 400 -34.38 22.59 0.13
CA ASP A 400 -34.62 22.14 1.50
C ASP A 400 -33.57 21.09 1.95
N LYS A 401 -33.13 20.20 1.06
CA LYS A 401 -32.07 19.25 1.34
C LYS A 401 -30.70 19.93 1.46
N LYS A 402 -30.40 20.86 0.54
CA LYS A 402 -29.13 21.64 0.56
C LYS A 402 -28.97 22.44 1.86
N ALA A 403 -30.04 22.98 2.41
CA ALA A 403 -30.01 23.82 3.61
C ALA A 403 -29.44 23.10 4.84
N HIS A 404 -29.55 21.79 4.88
CA HIS A 404 -29.12 20.93 6.01
C HIS A 404 -28.01 19.95 5.66
N ALA A 405 -27.55 19.92 4.39
CA ALA A 405 -26.63 18.92 3.90
C ALA A 405 -25.17 19.19 4.30
N ALA A 406 -24.53 18.15 4.83
CA ALA A 406 -23.09 18.01 4.97
C ALA A 406 -22.63 16.86 4.06
N VAL A 407 -21.99 17.19 2.95
CA VAL A 407 -21.54 16.19 1.97
C VAL A 407 -20.10 15.78 2.28
N ILE A 408 -19.88 14.50 2.49
CA ILE A 408 -18.57 13.92 2.83
C ILE A 408 -17.90 13.43 1.57
N TYR A 409 -16.66 13.83 1.35
CA TYR A 409 -15.85 13.44 0.19
C TYR A 409 -14.56 12.77 0.65
N SER A 410 -14.36 11.52 0.32
CA SER A 410 -13.06 10.85 0.40
C SER A 410 -12.07 11.37 -0.64
N THR A 411 -12.54 12.10 -1.64
CA THR A 411 -11.79 12.82 -2.68
C THR A 411 -11.70 14.32 -2.39
N ALA A 412 -11.05 15.08 -3.26
CA ALA A 412 -11.11 16.53 -3.27
C ALA A 412 -12.54 17.01 -3.62
N LEU A 413 -12.91 18.21 -3.16
CA LEU A 413 -14.18 18.81 -3.55
C LEU A 413 -14.23 19.08 -5.06
N PRO A 414 -15.43 19.04 -5.69
CA PRO A 414 -15.60 19.35 -7.11
C PRO A 414 -14.94 20.66 -7.56
N SER A 415 -14.95 21.68 -6.70
CA SER A 415 -14.32 22.99 -6.97
C SER A 415 -12.79 22.95 -6.98
N GLU A 416 -12.16 22.00 -6.30
CA GLU A 416 -10.71 21.83 -6.21
C GLU A 416 -10.14 20.98 -7.35
N MET A 417 -10.96 20.08 -7.92
CA MET A 417 -10.57 19.11 -8.96
C MET A 417 -9.83 19.74 -10.16
N PRO A 418 -10.26 20.89 -10.74
CA PRO A 418 -9.57 21.44 -11.91
C PRO A 418 -8.11 21.82 -11.63
N ARG A 419 -7.82 22.30 -10.41
CA ARG A 419 -6.46 22.63 -9.98
C ARG A 419 -5.64 21.38 -9.69
N LEU A 420 -6.23 20.43 -8.98
CA LEU A 420 -5.59 19.18 -8.55
C LEU A 420 -5.19 18.34 -9.77
N LEU A 421 -6.08 18.24 -10.76
CA LEU A 421 -5.91 17.42 -11.96
C LEU A 421 -5.25 18.16 -13.14
N ALA A 422 -4.77 19.38 -12.96
CA ALA A 422 -4.24 20.19 -14.07
C ALA A 422 -3.13 19.47 -14.85
N ARG A 423 -2.22 18.77 -14.17
CA ARG A 423 -1.10 18.05 -14.81
C ARG A 423 -1.56 16.83 -15.60
N SER A 424 -2.38 15.97 -14.99
CA SER A 424 -2.92 14.77 -15.66
C SER A 424 -3.80 15.18 -16.84
N THR A 425 -4.73 16.14 -16.65
CA THR A 425 -5.58 16.67 -17.72
C THR A 425 -4.77 17.27 -18.87
N GLY A 426 -3.69 18.00 -18.59
CA GLY A 426 -2.79 18.55 -19.61
C GLY A 426 -2.15 17.44 -20.45
N TRP A 427 -1.66 16.39 -19.82
CA TRP A 427 -1.08 15.23 -20.51
C TRP A 427 -2.14 14.46 -21.32
N LEU A 428 -3.33 14.20 -20.74
CA LEU A 428 -4.44 13.52 -21.42
C LEU A 428 -4.90 14.26 -22.68
N ARG A 429 -4.99 15.59 -22.62
CA ARG A 429 -5.33 16.43 -23.76
C ARG A 429 -4.23 16.39 -24.83
N PHE A 430 -2.97 16.46 -24.42
CA PHE A 430 -1.83 16.32 -25.32
C PHE A 430 -1.86 14.99 -26.06
N LYS A 431 -2.19 13.90 -25.37
CA LYS A 431 -2.36 12.55 -25.93
C LYS A 431 -3.67 12.36 -26.71
N ARG A 432 -4.61 13.31 -26.65
CA ARG A 432 -5.94 13.27 -27.30
C ARG A 432 -6.83 12.13 -26.80
N ILE A 433 -6.69 11.77 -25.53
CA ILE A 433 -7.47 10.71 -24.86
C ILE A 433 -8.32 11.24 -23.70
N TYR A 434 -8.39 12.56 -23.49
CA TYR A 434 -9.14 13.15 -22.37
C TYR A 434 -10.64 12.91 -22.53
N ALA A 435 -11.23 12.22 -21.55
CA ALA A 435 -12.65 11.94 -21.41
C ALA A 435 -13.17 12.60 -20.12
N PRO A 436 -13.86 13.75 -20.20
CA PRO A 436 -14.27 14.52 -19.02
C PRO A 436 -15.18 13.76 -18.05
N GLU A 437 -16.04 12.88 -18.58
CA GLU A 437 -16.94 12.00 -17.84
C GLU A 437 -16.19 10.96 -17.00
N TYR A 438 -15.01 10.54 -17.42
CA TYR A 438 -14.14 9.57 -16.75
C TYR A 438 -12.85 10.19 -16.18
N LYS A 439 -12.87 11.49 -15.89
CA LYS A 439 -11.69 12.24 -15.42
C LYS A 439 -11.02 11.64 -14.19
N GLU A 440 -11.82 11.07 -13.26
CA GLU A 440 -11.33 10.44 -12.04
C GLU A 440 -10.61 9.13 -12.33
N VAL A 441 -11.21 8.27 -13.14
CA VAL A 441 -10.60 7.01 -13.60
C VAL A 441 -9.28 7.29 -14.31
N GLN A 442 -9.26 8.27 -15.22
CA GLN A 442 -8.04 8.65 -15.95
C GLN A 442 -6.95 9.23 -15.03
N ALA A 443 -7.34 10.04 -14.05
CA ALA A 443 -6.41 10.62 -13.09
C ALA A 443 -5.79 9.54 -12.19
N ASN A 444 -6.58 8.58 -11.73
CA ASN A 444 -6.12 7.46 -10.91
C ASN A 444 -5.16 6.55 -11.70
N ALA A 445 -5.49 6.21 -12.94
CA ALA A 445 -4.62 5.43 -13.81
C ALA A 445 -3.28 6.15 -14.09
N TYR A 446 -3.33 7.46 -14.34
CA TYR A 446 -2.12 8.26 -14.54
C TYR A 446 -1.25 8.32 -13.28
N PHE A 447 -1.86 8.51 -12.11
CA PHE A 447 -1.17 8.50 -10.82
C PHE A 447 -0.49 7.15 -10.57
N SER A 448 -1.21 6.04 -10.75
CA SER A 448 -0.69 4.68 -10.55
C SER A 448 0.57 4.41 -11.35
N LEU A 449 0.58 4.81 -12.63
CA LEU A 449 1.76 4.66 -13.50
C LEU A 449 2.93 5.58 -13.11
N LYS A 450 2.63 6.79 -12.59
CA LYS A 450 3.67 7.69 -12.08
C LYS A 450 4.33 7.11 -10.83
N MET A 451 3.54 6.54 -9.93
CA MET A 451 4.06 5.88 -8.71
C MET A 451 4.87 4.63 -9.07
N LEU A 452 4.33 3.77 -9.93
CA LEU A 452 5.07 2.60 -10.43
C LEU A 452 6.40 3.00 -11.08
N GLY A 453 6.37 4.00 -11.97
CA GLY A 453 7.57 4.47 -12.68
C GLY A 453 8.63 5.03 -11.75
N GLY A 454 8.22 5.75 -10.72
CA GLY A 454 9.10 6.26 -9.68
C GLY A 454 9.67 5.15 -8.81
N GLY A 455 8.83 4.22 -8.33
CA GLY A 455 9.25 3.06 -7.56
C GLY A 455 10.28 2.22 -8.31
N LEU A 456 10.00 1.85 -9.56
CA LEU A 456 10.93 1.12 -10.43
C LEU A 456 12.23 1.89 -10.74
N HIS A 457 12.18 3.22 -10.74
CA HIS A 457 13.41 4.01 -10.85
C HIS A 457 14.26 3.90 -9.58
N ALA A 458 13.62 3.91 -8.42
CA ALA A 458 14.28 3.81 -7.11
C ALA A 458 14.84 2.41 -6.85
N THR A 459 14.14 1.32 -7.26
CA THR A 459 14.64 -0.06 -7.12
C THR A 459 15.94 -0.30 -7.91
N GLY A 460 16.22 0.53 -8.90
CA GLY A 460 17.44 0.40 -9.69
C GLY A 460 17.47 -0.87 -10.54
N MET A 461 18.43 -1.75 -10.26
CA MET A 461 18.60 -3.02 -10.96
C MET A 461 17.93 -4.20 -10.25
N TYR A 462 17.41 -3.98 -9.05
CA TYR A 462 16.77 -5.01 -8.22
C TYR A 462 15.27 -5.00 -8.47
N PHE A 463 14.80 -5.96 -9.26
CA PHE A 463 13.38 -6.14 -9.57
C PHE A 463 12.78 -7.10 -8.56
N ASP A 464 12.72 -6.66 -7.33
CA ASP A 464 12.12 -7.33 -6.18
C ASP A 464 10.80 -6.63 -5.83
N ARG A 465 9.76 -7.39 -5.54
CA ARG A 465 8.39 -6.88 -5.32
C ARG A 465 8.25 -6.18 -3.98
N ASP A 466 8.86 -6.72 -2.93
CA ASP A 466 8.86 -6.10 -1.61
C ASP A 466 9.58 -4.75 -1.68
N PHE A 467 10.75 -4.73 -2.35
CA PHE A 467 11.51 -3.50 -2.56
C PHE A 467 10.79 -2.45 -3.41
N LEU A 468 9.97 -2.88 -4.37
CA LEU A 468 9.11 -1.94 -5.11
C LEU A 468 8.11 -1.26 -4.19
N ILE A 469 7.43 -2.02 -3.31
CA ILE A 469 6.44 -1.48 -2.37
C ILE A 469 7.11 -0.52 -1.39
N GLU A 470 8.22 -0.90 -0.79
CA GLU A 470 9.01 -0.07 0.13
C GLU A 470 9.44 1.26 -0.49
N ASN A 471 9.86 1.25 -1.75
CA ASN A 471 10.20 2.47 -2.46
C ASN A 471 8.97 3.32 -2.78
N ILE A 472 7.81 2.72 -3.07
CA ILE A 472 6.55 3.44 -3.26
C ILE A 472 6.12 4.09 -1.94
N GLU A 473 6.19 3.39 -0.82
CA GLU A 473 5.90 3.92 0.52
C GLU A 473 6.71 5.19 0.81
N HIS A 474 8.01 5.13 0.58
CA HIS A 474 8.90 6.26 0.84
C HIS A 474 8.68 7.46 -0.10
N MET A 475 8.24 7.23 -1.34
CA MET A 475 8.12 8.32 -2.31
C MET A 475 6.74 8.97 -2.37
N VAL A 476 5.69 8.36 -1.84
CA VAL A 476 4.33 8.92 -1.90
C VAL A 476 4.24 10.28 -1.24
N ASP A 477 4.87 10.48 -0.07
CA ASP A 477 4.85 11.74 0.68
C ASP A 477 5.49 12.91 -0.09
N ASN A 478 6.45 12.59 -0.96
CA ASN A 478 7.16 13.56 -1.79
C ASN A 478 6.62 13.63 -3.22
N ALA A 479 5.49 12.95 -3.50
CA ALA A 479 4.95 12.90 -4.84
C ALA A 479 4.45 14.26 -5.31
N THR A 480 4.97 14.69 -6.46
CA THR A 480 4.51 15.91 -7.13
C THR A 480 3.29 15.68 -8.04
N TYR A 481 2.85 14.45 -8.13
CA TYR A 481 1.70 14.01 -8.90
C TYR A 481 0.54 13.72 -7.97
N THR A 482 -0.65 14.10 -8.40
CA THR A 482 -1.87 13.94 -7.63
C THR A 482 -2.92 13.21 -8.46
N SER A 483 -3.74 12.42 -7.78
CA SER A 483 -4.99 11.87 -8.30
C SER A 483 -6.16 12.76 -7.84
N VAL A 484 -7.35 12.21 -7.76
CA VAL A 484 -8.51 12.90 -7.16
C VAL A 484 -8.41 12.99 -5.63
N TYR A 485 -7.47 12.30 -5.02
CA TYR A 485 -7.28 12.23 -3.58
C TYR A 485 -6.23 13.25 -3.12
N PRO A 486 -6.59 14.18 -2.23
CA PRO A 486 -5.65 15.14 -1.65
C PRO A 486 -4.88 14.56 -0.47
N ASN A 487 -3.82 15.28 -0.03
CA ASN A 487 -3.06 14.97 1.20
C ASN A 487 -2.62 13.51 1.30
N ILE A 488 -1.98 13.02 0.23
CA ILE A 488 -1.48 11.65 0.15
C ILE A 488 -0.23 11.46 1.01
N SER A 489 -0.20 10.35 1.74
CA SER A 489 0.96 9.90 2.52
C SER A 489 0.91 8.38 2.65
N LEU A 490 2.05 7.74 2.77
CA LEU A 490 2.14 6.30 2.99
C LEU A 490 3.38 6.03 3.87
N ALA A 491 3.22 5.17 4.84
CA ALA A 491 4.29 4.68 5.69
C ALA A 491 4.25 3.15 5.71
N PRO A 492 5.29 2.47 6.20
CA PRO A 492 5.24 1.04 6.43
C PRO A 492 3.96 0.64 7.16
N GLU A 493 3.39 -0.51 6.84
CA GLU A 493 2.13 -1.05 7.38
C GLU A 493 0.86 -0.24 7.03
N GLN A 494 0.97 0.86 6.30
CA GLN A 494 -0.16 1.61 5.80
C GLN A 494 -0.44 1.24 4.34
N ARG A 495 -1.71 0.95 4.01
CA ARG A 495 -2.11 0.51 2.65
C ARG A 495 -3.00 1.50 1.91
N PHE A 496 -3.32 2.64 2.54
CA PHE A 496 -4.15 3.69 1.97
C PHE A 496 -3.38 5.01 1.91
N VAL A 497 -3.22 5.58 0.71
CA VAL A 497 -2.44 6.82 0.55
C VAL A 497 -3.21 8.06 1.00
N SER A 498 -4.53 8.10 0.85
CA SER A 498 -5.38 9.17 1.39
C SER A 498 -6.21 8.65 2.57
N LYS A 499 -6.14 9.34 3.71
CA LYS A 499 -6.65 8.87 5.01
C LYS A 499 -7.72 9.77 5.60
N GLY A 500 -8.09 10.84 4.93
CA GLY A 500 -9.06 11.79 5.43
C GLY A 500 -10.10 12.18 4.38
N VAL A 501 -11.02 13.03 4.81
CA VAL A 501 -12.14 13.52 4.01
C VAL A 501 -12.19 15.03 3.96
N ARG A 502 -12.86 15.57 2.92
CA ARG A 502 -13.41 16.92 2.86
C ARG A 502 -14.86 16.90 3.27
N ILE A 503 -15.34 17.93 3.96
CA ILE A 503 -16.76 18.10 4.22
C ILE A 503 -17.21 19.38 3.54
N GLY A 504 -18.18 19.23 2.61
CA GLY A 504 -18.81 20.32 1.89
C GLY A 504 -20.18 20.66 2.47
N GLY A 505 -20.55 21.93 2.41
CA GLY A 505 -21.87 22.43 2.66
C GLY A 505 -22.27 23.42 1.58
N PHE A 506 -23.55 23.80 1.52
CA PHE A 506 -24.05 24.74 0.52
C PHE A 506 -24.14 26.14 1.10
N ASP A 507 -23.61 27.13 0.37
CA ASP A 507 -23.79 28.55 0.69
C ASP A 507 -25.18 29.06 0.29
N ASP A 508 -25.50 30.30 0.66
CA ASP A 508 -26.80 30.92 0.36
C ASP A 508 -27.13 30.98 -1.14
N SER A 509 -26.13 30.84 -2.01
CA SER A 509 -26.32 30.75 -3.46
C SER A 509 -26.57 29.31 -3.95
N GLY A 510 -26.56 28.33 -3.05
CA GLY A 510 -26.68 26.91 -3.36
C GLY A 510 -25.41 26.29 -3.95
N ARG A 511 -24.26 26.96 -3.80
CA ARG A 511 -22.97 26.46 -4.28
C ARG A 511 -22.27 25.67 -3.18
N LEU A 512 -21.74 24.49 -3.51
CA LEU A 512 -20.97 23.66 -2.62
C LEU A 512 -19.62 24.31 -2.28
N THR A 513 -19.34 24.47 -0.99
CA THR A 513 -18.12 25.06 -0.43
C THR A 513 -17.57 24.20 0.70
N ALA A 514 -16.27 24.31 1.00
CA ALA A 514 -15.69 23.59 2.12
C ALA A 514 -16.20 24.13 3.47
N VAL A 515 -16.69 23.24 4.31
CA VAL A 515 -17.02 23.49 5.73
C VAL A 515 -15.89 22.98 6.63
N VAL A 516 -15.32 21.82 6.28
CA VAL A 516 -14.11 21.29 6.94
C VAL A 516 -13.09 20.99 5.86
N ASP A 517 -11.93 21.62 5.97
CA ASP A 517 -10.86 21.48 4.97
C ASP A 517 -10.26 20.08 4.92
N TRP A 518 -10.03 19.48 6.08
CA TRP A 518 -9.49 18.12 6.16
C TRP A 518 -9.79 17.49 7.51
N LEU A 519 -10.38 16.30 7.49
CA LEU A 519 -10.66 15.48 8.65
C LEU A 519 -10.11 14.08 8.44
N VAL A 520 -9.19 13.66 9.30
CA VAL A 520 -8.77 12.26 9.41
C VAL A 520 -9.61 11.63 10.53
N PRO A 521 -10.46 10.64 10.22
CA PRO A 521 -11.27 10.00 11.24
C PRO A 521 -10.39 9.26 12.24
N ASP A 522 -10.71 9.42 13.53
CA ASP A 522 -10.13 8.66 14.63
C ASP A 522 -11.29 7.90 15.28
N VAL A 523 -11.61 6.76 14.69
CA VAL A 523 -12.64 5.82 15.14
C VAL A 523 -11.99 4.45 15.30
N GLN A 524 -11.90 4.01 16.53
CA GLN A 524 -11.39 2.68 16.91
C GLN A 524 -12.54 1.76 17.27
#